data_19701c5fabfccf458ef21bf685b73b0f
#
_entry.id   19701c5fabfccf458ef21bf685b73b0f
#
_cell.length_a   1.000
_cell.length_b   1.000
_cell.length_c   1.000
_cell.angle_alpha   90.00
_cell.angle_beta   90.00
_cell.angle_gamma   90.00
#
_symmetry.space_group_name_H-M   'P 1'
#
loop_
_entity.id
_entity.type
_entity.pdbx_description
1 polymer ?
#
loop_
_entity_poly.entity_id
_entity_poly.type
_entity_poly.pdbx_seq_one_letter_code
_entity_poly.pdbx_strand_id
1 'polypeptide(L)'
;MPETLQELRVGNDEVVDADHTSAALTAGTLVFGDGATQVFTSDGHTTYTDRGRPSQGDSWVLGDGKFVSFWPPDYQATYVVRWVVTEGAITGLTFTETERGARFEGHYL
;
A
#
# COMPACT_ATOMS: atom_id res chain seq x y z
N MET A 1 -3.65 0.06 -13.95
CA MET A 1 -3.30 1.20 -13.12
C MET A 1 -4.04 2.45 -13.54
N PRO A 2 -4.57 3.27 -12.61
CA PRO A 2 -5.25 4.51 -12.98
C PRO A 2 -4.34 5.47 -13.72
N GLU A 3 -4.89 6.20 -14.65
CA GLU A 3 -4.14 7.18 -15.45
C GLU A 3 -3.42 8.22 -14.60
N THR A 4 -4.06 8.65 -13.50
CA THR A 4 -3.49 9.66 -12.61
C THR A 4 -2.14 9.26 -12.04
N LEU A 5 -1.94 7.98 -11.71
CA LEU A 5 -0.66 7.51 -11.22
C LEU A 5 0.38 7.41 -12.34
N GLN A 6 -0.04 7.04 -13.55
CA GLN A 6 0.88 6.91 -14.68
C GLN A 6 1.47 8.24 -15.10
N GLU A 7 0.81 9.35 -14.80
CA GLU A 7 1.28 10.69 -15.12
C GLU A 7 2.32 11.21 -14.13
N LEU A 8 2.46 10.58 -12.96
CA LEU A 8 3.41 11.03 -11.96
C LEU A 8 4.85 10.75 -12.39
N ARG A 9 5.72 11.71 -12.08
CA ARG A 9 7.16 11.59 -12.32
C ARG A 9 7.86 11.43 -10.98
N VAL A 10 8.00 10.19 -10.55
CA VAL A 10 8.57 9.85 -9.24
C VAL A 10 9.70 8.85 -9.43
N GLY A 11 10.60 8.80 -8.45
CA GLY A 11 11.69 7.83 -8.44
C GLY A 11 11.35 6.59 -7.62
N ASN A 12 12.08 5.52 -7.90
CA ASN A 12 11.96 4.31 -7.11
C ASN A 12 12.34 4.59 -5.65
N ASP A 13 11.55 4.07 -4.72
CA ASP A 13 11.73 4.25 -3.27
C ASP A 13 11.45 5.67 -2.79
N GLU A 14 10.93 6.54 -3.63
CA GLU A 14 10.48 7.87 -3.23
C GLU A 14 9.21 7.75 -2.38
N VAL A 15 9.15 8.53 -1.29
CA VAL A 15 7.97 8.52 -0.41
C VAL A 15 6.77 9.08 -1.17
N VAL A 16 5.64 8.38 -1.08
CA VAL A 16 4.39 8.83 -1.67
C VAL A 16 3.89 10.02 -0.87
N ASP A 17 3.63 11.15 -1.53
CA ASP A 17 3.14 12.32 -0.81
C ASP A 17 1.69 12.13 -0.36
N ALA A 18 1.28 12.97 0.61
CA ALA A 18 -0.02 12.81 1.26
C ALA A 18 -1.19 12.92 0.27
N ASP A 19 -1.04 13.72 -0.79
CA ASP A 19 -2.11 13.92 -1.78
C ASP A 19 -2.33 12.68 -2.65
N HIS A 20 -1.35 11.77 -2.73
CA HIS A 20 -1.42 10.61 -3.61
C HIS A 20 -1.55 9.28 -2.89
N THR A 21 -1.41 9.25 -1.55
CA THR A 21 -1.42 7.98 -0.82
C THR A 21 -2.70 7.19 -1.01
N SER A 22 -3.85 7.83 -0.90
CA SER A 22 -5.13 7.14 -1.06
C SER A 22 -5.27 6.55 -2.47
N ALA A 23 -4.92 7.32 -3.50
CA ALA A 23 -4.97 6.85 -4.88
C ALA A 23 -4.00 5.69 -5.09
N ALA A 24 -2.80 5.77 -4.50
CA ALA A 24 -1.80 4.70 -4.60
C ALA A 24 -2.32 3.40 -3.98
N LEU A 25 -2.91 3.46 -2.79
CA LEU A 25 -3.42 2.28 -2.10
C LEU A 25 -4.59 1.63 -2.85
N THR A 26 -5.46 2.45 -3.45
CA THR A 26 -6.67 1.95 -4.11
C THR A 26 -6.49 1.70 -5.61
N ALA A 27 -5.27 1.87 -6.14
CA ALA A 27 -5.01 1.75 -7.57
C ALA A 27 -5.22 0.34 -8.11
N GLY A 28 -5.04 -0.68 -7.27
CA GLY A 28 -5.21 -2.06 -7.71
C GLY A 28 -4.83 -3.04 -6.60
N THR A 29 -4.95 -4.32 -6.91
CA THR A 29 -4.53 -5.37 -6.00
C THR A 29 -3.00 -5.42 -5.96
N LEU A 30 -2.43 -5.43 -4.76
CA LEU A 30 -0.99 -5.61 -4.56
C LEU A 30 -0.68 -7.07 -4.32
N VAL A 31 0.35 -7.58 -4.99
CA VAL A 31 0.85 -8.94 -4.81
C VAL A 31 2.23 -8.84 -4.17
N PHE A 32 2.40 -9.50 -3.03
CA PHE A 32 3.68 -9.52 -2.30
C PHE A 32 4.54 -10.71 -2.72
N GLY A 33 5.81 -10.70 -2.33
CA GLY A 33 6.79 -11.70 -2.78
C GLY A 33 6.46 -13.14 -2.38
N ASP A 34 5.70 -13.34 -1.31
CA ASP A 34 5.26 -14.66 -0.87
C ASP A 34 3.95 -15.12 -1.52
N GLY A 35 3.41 -14.33 -2.45
CA GLY A 35 2.15 -14.63 -3.13
C GLY A 35 0.91 -14.11 -2.43
N ALA A 36 1.03 -13.54 -1.23
CA ALA A 36 -0.10 -12.89 -0.56
C ALA A 36 -0.55 -11.66 -1.33
N THR A 37 -1.83 -11.31 -1.20
CA THR A 37 -2.39 -10.14 -1.88
C THR A 37 -3.05 -9.21 -0.88
N GLN A 38 -3.15 -7.94 -1.24
CA GLN A 38 -3.85 -6.97 -0.42
C GLN A 38 -4.62 -5.99 -1.30
N VAL A 39 -5.84 -5.70 -0.89
CA VAL A 39 -6.73 -4.74 -1.55
C VAL A 39 -7.12 -3.68 -0.54
N PHE A 40 -7.08 -2.43 -0.97
CA PHE A 40 -7.57 -1.29 -0.18
C PHE A 40 -8.76 -0.68 -0.92
N THR A 41 -9.81 -0.34 -0.18
CA THR A 41 -11.00 0.28 -0.77
C THR A 41 -11.13 1.72 -0.27
N SER A 42 -11.83 2.55 -1.05
CA SER A 42 -11.97 3.97 -0.74
C SER A 42 -12.80 4.25 0.51
N ASP A 43 -13.54 3.25 0.98
CA ASP A 43 -14.35 3.38 2.20
C ASP A 43 -13.59 3.06 3.49
N GLY A 44 -12.28 2.87 3.41
CA GLY A 44 -11.46 2.65 4.59
C GLY A 44 -11.34 1.19 5.01
N HIS A 45 -11.50 0.27 4.07
CA HIS A 45 -11.41 -1.17 4.33
C HIS A 45 -10.21 -1.78 3.61
N THR A 46 -9.61 -2.81 4.19
CA THR A 46 -8.54 -3.55 3.53
C THR A 46 -8.72 -5.04 3.74
N THR A 47 -8.39 -5.82 2.71
CA THR A 47 -8.42 -7.28 2.76
C THR A 47 -7.03 -7.81 2.42
N TYR A 48 -6.46 -8.57 3.33
CA TYR A 48 -5.17 -9.25 3.13
C TYR A 48 -5.46 -10.74 2.98
N THR A 49 -5.03 -11.33 1.86
CA THR A 49 -5.27 -12.74 1.58
C THR A 49 -3.96 -13.48 1.52
N ASP A 50 -3.77 -14.45 2.41
CA ASP A 50 -2.59 -15.31 2.45
C ASP A 50 -3.03 -16.75 2.32
N ARG A 51 -2.49 -17.45 1.30
CA ARG A 51 -2.79 -18.86 1.02
C ARG A 51 -4.30 -19.12 0.90
N GLY A 52 -5.01 -18.18 0.27
CA GLY A 52 -6.44 -18.28 0.06
C GLY A 52 -7.29 -17.93 1.28
N ARG A 53 -6.68 -17.46 2.38
CA ARG A 53 -7.39 -17.10 3.60
C ARG A 53 -7.43 -15.57 3.75
N PRO A 54 -8.59 -14.95 3.57
CA PRO A 54 -8.71 -13.50 3.71
C PRO A 54 -8.80 -13.07 5.16
N SER A 55 -8.14 -11.97 5.47
CA SER A 55 -8.28 -11.24 6.72
C SER A 55 -8.84 -9.87 6.41
N GLN A 56 -9.81 -9.42 7.19
CA GLN A 56 -10.49 -8.15 6.99
C GLN A 56 -10.01 -7.14 8.02
N GLY A 57 -9.73 -5.93 7.58
CA GLY A 57 -9.30 -4.86 8.46
C GLY A 57 -9.76 -3.50 7.99
N ASP A 58 -9.42 -2.48 8.77
CA ASP A 58 -9.67 -1.09 8.42
C ASP A 58 -8.35 -0.42 8.05
N SER A 59 -8.42 0.61 7.22
CA SER A 59 -7.24 1.35 6.81
C SER A 59 -7.62 2.82 6.60
N TRP A 60 -6.75 3.73 7.06
CA TRP A 60 -6.98 5.17 6.84
C TRP A 60 -5.64 5.88 6.63
N VAL A 61 -5.69 6.98 5.89
CA VAL A 61 -4.50 7.75 5.54
C VAL A 61 -4.36 8.92 6.51
N LEU A 62 -3.13 9.13 6.98
CA LEU A 62 -2.79 10.25 7.86
C LEU A 62 -2.41 11.50 7.03
N GLY A 63 -2.43 12.65 7.69
CA GLY A 63 -2.14 13.92 7.01
C GLY A 63 -0.74 14.03 6.42
N ASP A 64 0.22 13.22 6.91
CA ASP A 64 1.60 13.18 6.40
C ASP A 64 1.82 12.14 5.31
N GLY A 65 0.77 11.45 4.86
CA GLY A 65 0.86 10.46 3.79
C GLY A 65 1.09 9.02 4.22
N LYS A 66 1.33 8.79 5.51
CA LYS A 66 1.37 7.42 6.03
C LYS A 66 -0.03 6.82 6.07
N PHE A 67 -0.14 5.51 6.16
CA PHE A 67 -1.44 4.90 6.44
C PHE A 67 -1.36 4.05 7.69
N VAL A 68 -2.51 3.89 8.34
CA VAL A 68 -2.69 3.00 9.49
C VAL A 68 -3.57 1.85 9.06
N SER A 69 -3.25 0.64 9.48
CA SER A 69 -4.14 -0.50 9.34
C SER A 69 -4.50 -1.03 10.72
N PHE A 70 -5.76 -1.42 10.86
CA PHE A 70 -6.25 -2.05 12.08
C PHE A 70 -6.85 -3.41 11.74
N TRP A 71 -6.33 -4.43 12.42
CA TRP A 71 -6.74 -5.82 12.24
C TRP A 71 -7.37 -6.31 13.54
N PRO A 72 -8.67 -6.58 13.56
CA PRO A 72 -9.30 -7.08 14.79
C PRO A 72 -8.63 -8.35 15.30
N PRO A 73 -8.60 -8.55 16.61
CA PRO A 73 -9.25 -7.71 17.63
C PRO A 73 -8.41 -6.51 18.10
N ASP A 74 -7.08 -6.51 17.89
CA ASP A 74 -6.25 -5.50 18.58
C ASP A 74 -4.94 -5.12 17.88
N TYR A 75 -4.72 -5.57 16.65
CA TYR A 75 -3.44 -5.25 15.97
C TYR A 75 -3.57 -4.00 15.12
N GLN A 76 -2.75 -3.01 15.42
CA GLN A 76 -2.70 -1.76 14.65
C GLN A 76 -1.24 -1.45 14.28
N ALA A 77 -1.03 -1.01 13.05
CA ALA A 77 0.30 -0.64 12.58
C ALA A 77 0.22 0.56 11.64
N THR A 78 1.29 1.36 11.64
CA THR A 78 1.42 2.54 10.78
C THR A 78 2.56 2.31 9.80
N TYR A 79 2.37 2.70 8.55
CA TYR A 79 3.32 2.45 7.47
C TYR A 79 3.63 3.70 6.68
N VAL A 80 4.91 3.86 6.36
CA VAL A 80 5.37 4.78 5.32
C VAL A 80 5.19 4.10 3.97
N VAL A 81 4.68 4.83 2.99
CA VAL A 81 4.44 4.30 1.64
C VAL A 81 5.47 4.89 0.68
N ARG A 82 6.14 4.03 -0.08
CA ARG A 82 7.10 4.43 -1.11
C ARG A 82 6.72 3.82 -2.45
N TRP A 83 7.07 4.53 -3.51
CA TRP A 83 6.80 4.04 -4.86
C TRP A 83 7.80 2.93 -5.25
N VAL A 84 7.31 1.92 -5.96
CA VAL A 84 8.15 1.00 -6.71
C VAL A 84 8.05 1.43 -8.17
N VAL A 85 9.21 1.78 -8.76
CA VAL A 85 9.28 2.24 -10.14
C VAL A 85 10.21 1.29 -10.90
N THR A 86 9.74 0.75 -12.01
CA THR A 86 10.49 -0.17 -12.86
C THR A 86 10.49 0.40 -14.27
N GLU A 87 11.68 0.66 -14.80
CA GLU A 87 11.84 1.19 -16.17
C GLU A 87 10.98 2.43 -16.42
N GLY A 88 10.96 3.34 -15.44
CA GLY A 88 10.23 4.60 -15.53
C GLY A 88 8.74 4.52 -15.26
N ALA A 89 8.20 3.34 -14.93
CA ALA A 89 6.79 3.17 -14.66
C ALA A 89 6.55 2.77 -13.20
N ILE A 90 5.48 3.31 -12.61
CA ILE A 90 5.05 2.90 -11.28
C ILE A 90 4.46 1.48 -11.39
N THR A 91 5.04 0.53 -10.66
CA THR A 91 4.63 -0.87 -10.71
C THR A 91 4.16 -1.42 -9.36
N GLY A 92 4.33 -0.66 -8.29
CA GLY A 92 3.91 -1.14 -6.98
C GLY A 92 4.22 -0.15 -5.87
N LEU A 93 4.14 -0.64 -4.65
CA LEU A 93 4.37 0.13 -3.44
C LEU A 93 5.21 -0.68 -2.46
N THR A 94 6.04 0.02 -1.69
CA THR A 94 6.72 -0.55 -0.53
C THR A 94 6.14 0.07 0.73
N PHE A 95 5.77 -0.78 1.68
CA PHE A 95 5.28 -0.36 2.99
C PHE A 95 6.36 -0.62 4.03
N THR A 96 6.71 0.41 4.80
CA THR A 96 7.67 0.28 5.90
C THR A 96 6.95 0.58 7.20
N GLU A 97 6.87 -0.42 8.07
CA GLU A 97 6.21 -0.29 9.36
C GLU A 97 7.07 0.59 10.27
N THR A 98 6.45 1.60 10.90
CA THR A 98 7.18 2.68 11.55
C THR A 98 7.89 2.29 12.85
N GLU A 99 7.37 1.30 13.58
CA GLU A 99 7.95 0.91 14.88
C GLU A 99 9.07 -0.12 14.73
N ARG A 100 8.88 -1.09 13.83
CA ARG A 100 9.81 -2.22 13.70
C ARG A 100 10.67 -2.14 12.46
N GLY A 101 10.32 -1.28 11.51
CA GLY A 101 11.06 -1.13 10.27
C GLY A 101 10.87 -2.26 9.27
N ALA A 102 9.91 -3.14 9.49
CA ALA A 102 9.62 -4.22 8.54
C ALA A 102 9.15 -3.63 7.20
N ARG A 103 9.67 -4.16 6.09
CA ARG A 103 9.35 -3.69 4.74
C ARG A 103 8.61 -4.76 3.98
N PHE A 104 7.58 -4.33 3.26
CA PHE A 104 6.76 -5.21 2.41
C PHE A 104 6.64 -4.57 1.05
N GLU A 105 7.17 -5.23 0.02
CA GLU A 105 7.09 -4.73 -1.34
C GLU A 105 6.00 -5.47 -2.09
N GLY A 106 5.02 -4.72 -2.59
CA GLY A 106 3.92 -5.26 -3.38
C GLY A 106 3.92 -4.70 -4.78
N HIS A 107 3.52 -5.50 -5.74
CA HIS A 107 3.41 -5.10 -7.14
C HIS A 107 1.95 -5.15 -7.55
N TYR A 108 1.50 -4.15 -8.32
CA TYR A 108 0.13 -4.13 -8.82
C TYR A 108 -0.09 -5.31 -9.77
N LEU A 109 -1.22 -5.97 -9.54
CA LEU A 109 -1.63 -7.09 -10.37
C LEU A 109 -2.02 -6.63 -11.78
#